data_42b9ecb16ff7950a6dddf207ae69e364
#
_entry.id   42b9ecb16ff7950a6dddf207ae69e364
#
_cell.length_a   1.000
_cell.length_b   1.000
_cell.length_c   1.000
_cell.angle_alpha   90.00
_cell.angle_beta   90.00
_cell.angle_gamma   90.00
#
_symmetry.space_group_name_H-M   'P 1'
#
loop_
_entity.id
_entity.type
_entity.pdbx_description
1 polymer ?
#
loop_
_entity_poly.entity_id
_entity_poly.type
_entity_poly.pdbx_seq_one_letter_code
_entity_poly.pdbx_strand_id
1 'polypeptide(L)'
;MAFWKDRILPYFVHAALRTREFQEVRSKYLGGAEGEVLEIGFGSGLNVPHLSPQVRKLYAVEPADAAWRIAQATIERAPFPVERTGRTAEDIPLPDGSVDEVISSFSLCTIPDVERALREVRRVLRPGGIFRFVEHGRSEDPRISRWQDRLDPVQRLLAGGCHLNREPDRLLREAGFRIERLDRFEVPGPRVIMSLYGGTATV
;
A
#
# COMPACT_ATOMS: atom_id res chain seq x y z
N MET A 1 17.20 -15.63 -3.75
CA MET A 1 15.91 -14.85 -3.85
C MET A 1 15.80 -13.76 -2.80
N ALA A 2 16.15 -13.99 -1.53
CA ALA A 2 16.13 -12.94 -0.48
C ALA A 2 16.99 -11.71 -0.87
N PHE A 3 18.22 -11.90 -1.34
CA PHE A 3 19.09 -10.80 -1.75
C PHE A 3 18.47 -9.87 -2.81
N TRP A 4 17.76 -10.43 -3.81
CA TRP A 4 17.06 -9.66 -4.83
C TRP A 4 15.94 -8.81 -4.22
N LYS A 5 15.07 -9.43 -3.44
CA LYS A 5 13.91 -8.77 -2.82
C LYS A 5 14.32 -7.66 -1.84
N ASP A 6 15.36 -7.91 -1.04
CA ASP A 6 15.70 -7.03 0.08
C ASP A 6 16.69 -5.93 -0.31
N ARG A 7 17.49 -6.11 -1.38
CA ARG A 7 18.59 -5.19 -1.72
C ARG A 7 18.50 -4.55 -3.09
N ILE A 8 17.84 -5.16 -4.07
CA ILE A 8 17.85 -4.68 -5.46
C ILE A 8 16.45 -4.20 -5.87
N LEU A 9 15.43 -5.02 -5.67
CA LEU A 9 14.05 -4.73 -6.06
C LEU A 9 13.54 -3.38 -5.55
N PRO A 10 13.83 -2.93 -4.29
CA PRO A 10 13.37 -1.63 -3.81
C PRO A 10 13.79 -0.44 -4.66
N TYR A 11 14.98 -0.47 -5.28
CA TYR A 11 15.43 0.59 -6.17
C TYR A 11 14.64 0.63 -7.48
N PHE A 12 14.33 -0.54 -8.06
CA PHE A 12 13.49 -0.63 -9.26
C PHE A 12 12.05 -0.19 -8.99
N VAL A 13 11.46 -0.64 -7.88
CA VAL A 13 10.12 -0.23 -7.46
C VAL A 13 10.06 1.26 -7.21
N HIS A 14 11.06 1.83 -6.49
CA HIS A 14 11.16 3.26 -6.27
C HIS A 14 11.19 4.04 -7.60
N ALA A 15 12.03 3.64 -8.56
CA ALA A 15 12.13 4.29 -9.86
C ALA A 15 10.81 4.18 -10.67
N ALA A 16 10.21 2.99 -10.69
CA ALA A 16 8.98 2.73 -11.45
C ALA A 16 7.76 3.50 -10.91
N LEU A 17 7.68 3.67 -9.58
CA LEU A 17 6.53 4.31 -8.92
C LEU A 17 6.70 5.83 -8.69
N ARG A 18 7.75 6.46 -9.20
CA ARG A 18 8.00 7.91 -9.10
C ARG A 18 7.38 8.74 -10.21
N THR A 19 6.71 8.14 -11.19
CA THR A 19 6.16 8.89 -12.32
C THR A 19 5.06 9.85 -11.87
N ARG A 20 4.78 10.86 -12.70
CA ARG A 20 3.79 11.89 -12.41
C ARG A 20 2.40 11.29 -12.15
N GLU A 21 2.03 10.29 -12.92
CA GLU A 21 0.74 9.61 -12.82
C GLU A 21 0.56 8.98 -11.43
N PHE A 22 1.59 8.28 -10.92
CA PHE A 22 1.54 7.70 -9.58
C PHE A 22 1.57 8.76 -8.47
N GLN A 23 2.20 9.91 -8.69
CA GLN A 23 2.16 11.01 -7.73
C GLN A 23 0.75 11.62 -7.65
N GLU A 24 0.11 11.87 -8.78
CA GLU A 24 -1.27 12.37 -8.85
C GLU A 24 -2.25 11.39 -8.17
N VAL A 25 -2.08 10.10 -8.42
CA VAL A 25 -2.87 9.04 -7.78
C VAL A 25 -2.70 9.04 -6.25
N ARG A 26 -1.47 9.14 -5.74
CA ARG A 26 -1.21 9.22 -4.29
C ARG A 26 -1.88 10.46 -3.68
N SER A 27 -1.68 11.62 -4.28
CA SER A 27 -2.31 12.86 -3.81
C SER A 27 -3.84 12.74 -3.75
N LYS A 28 -4.45 12.13 -4.77
CA LYS A 28 -5.92 11.98 -4.86
C LYS A 28 -6.48 11.07 -3.76
N TYR A 29 -5.83 9.93 -3.48
CA TYR A 29 -6.40 8.90 -2.61
C TYR A 29 -5.88 8.94 -1.18
N LEU A 30 -4.64 9.41 -0.98
CA LEU A 30 -3.98 9.40 0.34
C LEU A 30 -3.84 10.80 0.94
N GLY A 31 -3.92 11.86 0.13
CA GLY A 31 -3.65 13.24 0.53
C GLY A 31 -4.57 13.81 1.61
N GLY A 32 -5.73 13.18 1.85
CA GLY A 32 -6.63 13.57 2.92
C GLY A 32 -6.41 12.87 4.26
N ALA A 33 -5.31 12.11 4.42
CA ALA A 33 -5.02 11.43 5.68
C ALA A 33 -4.65 12.43 6.79
N GLU A 34 -5.12 12.18 8.02
CA GLU A 34 -4.91 13.06 9.17
C GLU A 34 -4.78 12.31 10.50
N GLY A 35 -4.26 12.97 11.52
CA GLY A 35 -4.10 12.40 12.85
C GLY A 35 -2.92 11.45 12.99
N GLU A 36 -3.07 10.42 13.81
CA GLU A 36 -2.13 9.31 13.96
C GLU A 36 -2.35 8.34 12.81
N VAL A 37 -1.40 8.24 11.88
CA VAL A 37 -1.53 7.47 10.64
C VAL A 37 -0.57 6.28 10.65
N LEU A 38 -1.03 5.12 10.22
CA LEU A 38 -0.18 3.96 9.95
C LEU A 38 -0.11 3.72 8.44
N GLU A 39 1.09 3.52 7.92
CA GLU A 39 1.30 3.07 6.54
C GLU A 39 1.81 1.62 6.52
N ILE A 40 1.06 0.74 5.86
CA ILE A 40 1.51 -0.64 5.59
C ILE A 40 2.19 -0.71 4.23
N GLY A 41 3.44 -1.23 4.21
CA GLY A 41 4.28 -1.24 3.01
C GLY A 41 4.82 0.16 2.67
N PHE A 42 5.45 0.81 3.63
CA PHE A 42 5.98 2.17 3.51
C PHE A 42 6.94 2.36 2.32
N GLY A 43 7.68 1.31 1.98
CA GLY A 43 8.60 1.33 0.86
C GLY A 43 9.69 2.39 1.01
N SER A 44 9.86 3.16 -0.03
CA SER A 44 10.86 4.24 -0.10
C SER A 44 10.28 5.62 0.27
N GLY A 45 9.15 5.67 0.96
CA GLY A 45 8.56 6.92 1.47
C GLY A 45 7.88 7.79 0.41
N LEU A 46 7.46 7.21 -0.72
CA LEU A 46 6.89 7.97 -1.84
C LEU A 46 5.52 8.60 -1.50
N ASN A 47 4.84 8.16 -0.45
CA ASN A 47 3.57 8.74 -0.03
C ASN A 47 3.75 10.00 0.81
N VAL A 48 4.84 10.11 1.58
CA VAL A 48 5.07 11.21 2.54
C VAL A 48 4.86 12.61 1.95
N PRO A 49 5.37 12.96 0.75
CA PRO A 49 5.17 14.29 0.18
C PRO A 49 3.72 14.60 -0.21
N HIS A 50 2.84 13.60 -0.23
CA HIS A 50 1.45 13.71 -0.66
C HIS A 50 0.47 13.71 0.51
N LEU A 51 0.93 13.40 1.73
CA LEU A 51 0.08 13.38 2.92
C LEU A 51 -0.24 14.80 3.40
N SER A 52 -1.39 14.92 4.04
CA SER A 52 -1.85 16.18 4.66
C SER A 52 -0.90 16.65 5.73
N PRO A 53 -0.69 17.98 5.88
CA PRO A 53 0.01 18.53 7.04
C PRO A 53 -0.72 18.32 8.37
N GLN A 54 -1.95 17.81 8.34
CA GLN A 54 -2.75 17.45 9.52
C GLN A 54 -2.38 16.08 10.09
N VAL A 55 -1.50 15.33 9.42
CA VAL A 55 -0.87 14.14 10.00
C VAL A 55 0.00 14.58 11.18
N ARG A 56 -0.28 14.01 12.36
CA ARG A 56 0.46 14.30 13.59
C ARG A 56 1.68 13.39 13.74
N LYS A 57 1.55 12.15 13.31
CA LYS A 57 2.61 11.15 13.31
C LYS A 57 2.31 10.07 12.27
N LEU A 58 3.34 9.58 11.60
CA LEU A 58 3.26 8.46 10.66
C LEU A 58 4.03 7.26 11.22
N TYR A 59 3.32 6.19 11.52
CA TYR A 59 3.89 4.89 11.81
C TYR A 59 4.09 4.15 10.50
N ALA A 60 5.24 3.51 10.32
CA ALA A 60 5.61 2.86 9.08
C ALA A 60 5.91 1.37 9.30
N VAL A 61 5.22 0.51 8.57
CA VAL A 61 5.55 -0.92 8.48
C VAL A 61 6.27 -1.16 7.15
N GLU A 62 7.55 -1.59 7.24
CA GLU A 62 8.39 -1.85 6.07
C GLU A 62 9.38 -2.99 6.34
N PRO A 63 9.30 -4.12 5.61
CA PRO A 63 10.22 -5.24 5.79
C PRO A 63 11.64 -4.97 5.28
N ALA A 64 11.79 -4.22 4.16
CA ALA A 64 13.04 -4.07 3.45
C ALA A 64 13.91 -2.92 3.98
N ASP A 65 15.07 -3.23 4.55
CA ASP A 65 15.99 -2.20 5.04
C ASP A 65 16.56 -1.33 3.90
N ALA A 66 16.61 -1.83 2.67
CA ALA A 66 17.02 -1.03 1.51
C ALA A 66 15.97 0.04 1.17
N ALA A 67 14.68 -0.31 1.20
CA ALA A 67 13.58 0.65 0.99
C ALA A 67 13.61 1.74 2.07
N TRP A 68 13.74 1.33 3.34
CA TRP A 68 13.86 2.27 4.47
C TRP A 68 15.07 3.22 4.34
N ARG A 69 16.22 2.73 3.84
CA ARG A 69 17.38 3.60 3.57
C ARG A 69 17.12 4.61 2.45
N ILE A 70 16.43 4.20 1.38
CA ILE A 70 16.05 5.12 0.30
C ILE A 70 15.14 6.22 0.84
N ALA A 71 14.26 5.89 1.79
CA ALA A 71 13.29 6.81 2.37
C ALA A 71 13.90 7.90 3.26
N GLN A 72 15.13 7.75 3.78
CA GLN A 72 15.69 8.65 4.80
C GLN A 72 15.61 10.13 4.42
N ALA A 73 16.01 10.49 3.19
CA ALA A 73 15.95 11.88 2.75
C ALA A 73 14.51 12.45 2.67
N THR A 74 13.51 11.59 2.49
CA THR A 74 12.09 11.98 2.50
C THR A 74 11.59 12.10 3.94
N ILE A 75 11.99 11.18 4.81
CA ILE A 75 11.66 11.18 6.25
C ILE A 75 12.20 12.45 6.92
N GLU A 76 13.45 12.82 6.65
CA GLU A 76 14.08 14.03 7.20
C GLU A 76 13.37 15.34 6.80
N ARG A 77 12.66 15.35 5.67
CA ARG A 77 11.90 16.50 5.16
C ARG A 77 10.42 16.46 5.51
N ALA A 78 9.95 15.36 6.13
CA ALA A 78 8.56 15.23 6.49
C ALA A 78 8.15 16.32 7.51
N PRO A 79 6.97 16.94 7.36
CA PRO A 79 6.47 17.94 8.31
C PRO A 79 5.97 17.31 9.62
N PHE A 80 6.02 16.01 9.77
CA PHE A 80 5.58 15.24 10.92
C PHE A 80 6.59 14.13 11.23
N PRO A 81 6.62 13.60 12.47
CA PRO A 81 7.46 12.47 12.83
C PRO A 81 7.09 11.21 12.05
N VAL A 82 8.11 10.49 11.54
CA VAL A 82 7.95 9.19 10.88
C VAL A 82 8.73 8.14 11.68
N GLU A 83 8.04 7.10 12.13
CA GLU A 83 8.63 6.04 12.96
C GLU A 83 8.46 4.67 12.27
N ARG A 84 9.56 3.94 12.08
CA ARG A 84 9.48 2.54 11.65
C ARG A 84 9.03 1.68 12.82
N THR A 85 7.77 1.33 12.84
CA THR A 85 7.13 0.63 13.95
C THR A 85 7.22 -0.90 13.79
N GLY A 86 7.16 -1.43 12.56
CA GLY A 86 7.16 -2.86 12.32
C GLY A 86 7.80 -3.28 11.00
N ARG A 87 7.97 -4.59 10.83
CA ARG A 87 8.52 -5.19 9.61
C ARG A 87 7.49 -5.99 8.80
N THR A 88 6.35 -6.30 9.38
CA THR A 88 5.30 -7.06 8.70
C THR A 88 3.92 -6.51 9.06
N ALA A 89 3.04 -6.45 8.07
CA ALA A 89 1.67 -6.02 8.29
C ALA A 89 0.79 -7.12 8.94
N GLU A 90 1.28 -8.35 8.96
CA GLU A 90 0.64 -9.49 9.61
C GLU A 90 0.80 -9.52 11.14
N ASP A 91 1.65 -8.63 11.67
CA ASP A 91 1.89 -8.47 13.12
C ASP A 91 2.34 -7.03 13.38
N ILE A 92 1.37 -6.15 13.61
CA ILE A 92 1.59 -4.71 13.79
C ILE A 92 1.80 -4.41 15.28
N PRO A 93 2.99 -3.97 15.73
CA PRO A 93 3.29 -3.74 17.14
C PRO A 93 2.73 -2.40 17.64
N LEU A 94 1.44 -2.18 17.41
CA LEU A 94 0.67 -1.05 17.92
C LEU A 94 -0.53 -1.58 18.73
N PRO A 95 -0.98 -0.83 19.76
CA PRO A 95 -2.18 -1.19 20.51
C PRO A 95 -3.44 -1.17 19.65
N ASP A 96 -4.47 -1.89 20.13
CA ASP A 96 -5.81 -1.82 19.54
C ASP A 96 -6.34 -0.39 19.55
N GLY A 97 -6.98 0.03 18.46
CA GLY A 97 -7.59 1.34 18.36
C GLY A 97 -6.63 2.51 18.60
N SER A 98 -5.37 2.40 18.19
CA SER A 98 -4.33 3.40 18.45
C SER A 98 -4.15 4.42 17.32
N VAL A 99 -4.62 4.14 16.11
CA VAL A 99 -4.46 5.03 14.96
C VAL A 99 -5.80 5.53 14.43
N ASP A 100 -5.80 6.76 13.93
CA ASP A 100 -6.97 7.41 13.35
C ASP A 100 -7.21 6.90 11.92
N GLU A 101 -6.12 6.72 11.16
CA GLU A 101 -6.18 6.23 9.79
C GLU A 101 -5.07 5.21 9.48
N VAL A 102 -5.37 4.33 8.54
CA VAL A 102 -4.35 3.47 7.90
C VAL A 102 -4.30 3.78 6.41
N ILE A 103 -3.11 3.81 5.85
CA ILE A 103 -2.91 3.97 4.41
C ILE A 103 -2.15 2.78 3.82
N SER A 104 -2.49 2.42 2.59
CA SER A 104 -1.82 1.37 1.81
C SER A 104 -1.71 1.80 0.35
N SER A 105 -0.51 1.68 -0.21
CA SER A 105 -0.30 1.88 -1.64
C SER A 105 0.60 0.81 -2.24
N PHE A 106 0.07 0.08 -3.22
CA PHE A 106 0.78 -0.96 -3.95
C PHE A 106 1.41 -2.04 -3.05
N SER A 107 0.75 -2.34 -1.92
CA SER A 107 1.26 -3.24 -0.88
C SER A 107 0.40 -4.48 -0.69
N LEU A 108 -0.94 -4.37 -0.74
CA LEU A 108 -1.85 -5.51 -0.56
C LEU A 108 -1.61 -6.63 -1.58
N CYS A 109 -1.13 -6.28 -2.77
CA CYS A 109 -0.78 -7.26 -3.80
C CYS A 109 0.43 -8.12 -3.44
N THR A 110 1.29 -7.67 -2.52
CA THR A 110 2.60 -8.29 -2.20
C THR A 110 2.62 -8.97 -0.83
N ILE A 111 1.79 -8.51 0.12
CA ILE A 111 1.73 -9.08 1.48
C ILE A 111 1.38 -10.57 1.41
N PRO A 112 2.18 -11.47 2.00
CA PRO A 112 1.95 -12.92 1.93
C PRO A 112 0.60 -13.34 2.50
N ASP A 113 0.32 -13.05 3.75
CA ASP A 113 -0.97 -13.30 4.42
C ASP A 113 -1.77 -11.98 4.53
N VAL A 114 -2.35 -11.58 3.40
CA VAL A 114 -3.11 -10.32 3.30
C VAL A 114 -4.34 -10.30 4.21
N GLU A 115 -4.96 -11.46 4.45
CA GLU A 115 -6.12 -11.56 5.34
C GLU A 115 -5.73 -11.27 6.79
N ARG A 116 -4.60 -11.83 7.23
CA ARG A 116 -4.05 -11.53 8.56
C ARG A 116 -3.66 -10.07 8.68
N ALA A 117 -3.00 -9.51 7.67
CA ALA A 117 -2.64 -8.10 7.63
C ALA A 117 -3.87 -7.18 7.75
N LEU A 118 -4.95 -7.48 7.03
CA LEU A 118 -6.19 -6.71 7.11
C LEU A 118 -6.90 -6.86 8.46
N ARG A 119 -6.79 -8.01 9.13
CA ARG A 119 -7.25 -8.15 10.53
C ARG A 119 -6.45 -7.26 11.48
N GLU A 120 -5.12 -7.19 11.32
CA GLU A 120 -4.28 -6.30 12.10
C GLU A 120 -4.59 -4.82 11.82
N VAL A 121 -4.79 -4.44 10.56
CA VAL A 121 -5.23 -3.08 10.19
C VAL A 121 -6.54 -2.72 10.91
N ARG A 122 -7.52 -3.63 10.93
CA ARG A 122 -8.78 -3.41 11.67
C ARG A 122 -8.56 -3.27 13.17
N ARG A 123 -7.68 -4.09 13.73
CA ARG A 123 -7.38 -4.07 15.16
C ARG A 123 -6.80 -2.74 15.62
N VAL A 124 -5.85 -2.18 14.86
CA VAL A 124 -5.17 -0.93 15.23
C VAL A 124 -5.96 0.32 14.91
N LEU A 125 -6.91 0.26 13.97
CA LEU A 125 -7.82 1.37 13.67
C LEU A 125 -8.78 1.63 14.83
N ARG A 126 -8.97 2.90 15.17
CA ARG A 126 -10.02 3.34 16.10
C ARG A 126 -11.41 3.05 15.53
N PRO A 127 -12.42 2.90 16.38
CA PRO A 127 -13.82 2.87 15.91
C PRO A 127 -14.10 4.11 15.04
N GLY A 128 -14.59 3.89 13.82
CA GLY A 128 -14.80 4.93 12.83
C GLY A 128 -13.54 5.41 12.10
N GLY A 129 -12.39 4.81 12.37
CA GLY A 129 -11.14 5.09 11.66
C GLY A 129 -11.21 4.72 10.18
N ILE A 130 -10.40 5.38 9.37
CA ILE A 130 -10.43 5.29 7.92
C ILE A 130 -9.25 4.46 7.40
N PHE A 131 -9.52 3.53 6.53
CA PHE A 131 -8.50 2.88 5.69
C PHE A 131 -8.53 3.49 4.28
N ARG A 132 -7.45 4.20 3.91
CA ARG A 132 -7.25 4.75 2.57
C ARG A 132 -6.35 3.84 1.77
N PHE A 133 -6.71 3.57 0.54
CA PHE A 133 -5.92 2.67 -0.29
C PHE A 133 -5.84 3.13 -1.74
N VAL A 134 -4.71 2.79 -2.36
CA VAL A 134 -4.54 2.75 -3.80
C VAL A 134 -3.69 1.53 -4.14
N GLU A 135 -4.30 0.57 -4.80
CA GLU A 135 -3.73 -0.75 -5.00
C GLU A 135 -3.85 -1.19 -6.46
N HIS A 136 -2.88 -1.92 -6.90
CA HIS A 136 -2.96 -2.63 -8.15
C HIS A 136 -3.76 -3.94 -7.96
N GLY A 137 -4.54 -4.31 -8.96
CA GLY A 137 -5.37 -5.49 -8.83
C GLY A 137 -5.90 -6.03 -10.15
N ARG A 138 -6.84 -6.96 -10.03
CA ARG A 138 -7.46 -7.66 -11.16
C ARG A 138 -8.22 -6.69 -12.06
N SER A 139 -7.97 -6.77 -13.38
CA SER A 139 -8.72 -5.99 -14.37
C SER A 139 -10.15 -6.51 -14.53
N GLU A 140 -11.09 -5.58 -14.74
CA GLU A 140 -12.47 -5.91 -15.10
C GLU A 140 -12.60 -6.40 -16.56
N ASP A 141 -11.60 -6.13 -17.42
CA ASP A 141 -11.57 -6.66 -18.78
C ASP A 141 -11.21 -8.17 -18.75
N PRO A 142 -12.12 -9.08 -19.21
CA PRO A 142 -11.88 -10.52 -19.17
C PRO A 142 -10.68 -10.98 -19.99
N ARG A 143 -10.23 -10.19 -20.96
CA ARG A 143 -9.04 -10.52 -21.76
C ARG A 143 -7.78 -10.25 -20.95
N ILE A 144 -7.74 -9.10 -20.24
CA ILE A 144 -6.62 -8.70 -19.41
C ILE A 144 -6.54 -9.60 -18.19
N SER A 145 -7.65 -9.86 -17.50
CA SER A 145 -7.65 -10.70 -16.30
C SER A 145 -7.16 -12.14 -16.60
N ARG A 146 -7.48 -12.70 -17.77
CA ARG A 146 -6.92 -14.00 -18.21
C ARG A 146 -5.39 -13.93 -18.40
N TRP A 147 -4.86 -12.82 -18.88
CA TRP A 147 -3.41 -12.64 -18.97
C TRP A 147 -2.77 -12.42 -17.59
N GLN A 148 -3.44 -11.70 -16.70
CA GLN A 148 -3.00 -11.57 -15.30
C GLN A 148 -2.88 -12.96 -14.65
N ASP A 149 -3.89 -13.82 -14.78
CA ASP A 149 -3.86 -15.20 -14.24
C ASP A 149 -2.68 -16.03 -14.78
N ARG A 150 -2.37 -15.89 -16.08
CA ARG A 150 -1.24 -16.61 -16.69
C ARG A 150 0.12 -16.08 -16.28
N LEU A 151 0.25 -14.77 -16.08
CA LEU A 151 1.50 -14.10 -15.76
C LEU A 151 1.77 -14.01 -14.25
N ASP A 152 0.74 -14.20 -13.41
CA ASP A 152 0.85 -14.10 -11.96
C ASP A 152 2.01 -14.93 -11.36
N PRO A 153 2.23 -16.21 -11.73
CA PRO A 153 3.34 -16.98 -11.18
C PRO A 153 4.72 -16.36 -11.48
N VAL A 154 4.89 -15.80 -12.68
CA VAL A 154 6.13 -15.14 -13.09
C VAL A 154 6.30 -13.81 -12.38
N GLN A 155 5.24 -13.02 -12.30
CA GLN A 155 5.23 -11.74 -11.59
C GLN A 155 5.58 -11.91 -10.11
N ARG A 156 4.98 -12.86 -9.43
CA ARG A 156 5.28 -13.17 -8.02
C ARG A 156 6.74 -13.51 -7.80
N LEU A 157 7.36 -14.22 -8.74
CA LEU A 157 8.77 -14.57 -8.66
C LEU A 157 9.66 -13.34 -8.82
N LEU A 158 9.38 -12.48 -9.81
CA LEU A 158 10.23 -11.35 -10.19
C LEU A 158 9.98 -10.10 -9.36
N ALA A 159 8.72 -9.82 -9.00
CA ALA A 159 8.28 -8.60 -8.33
C ALA A 159 8.00 -8.80 -6.82
N GLY A 160 8.84 -9.57 -6.16
CA GLY A 160 8.83 -9.65 -4.69
C GLY A 160 7.63 -10.33 -4.04
N GLY A 161 6.81 -11.05 -4.81
CA GLY A 161 5.58 -11.68 -4.33
C GLY A 161 4.30 -10.96 -4.79
N CYS A 162 4.43 -9.92 -5.62
CA CYS A 162 3.28 -9.16 -6.13
C CYS A 162 2.36 -10.03 -6.98
N HIS A 163 1.09 -10.12 -6.59
CA HIS A 163 0.01 -10.79 -7.32
C HIS A 163 -0.65 -9.83 -8.30
N LEU A 164 -0.78 -10.24 -9.56
CA LEU A 164 -1.45 -9.47 -10.61
C LEU A 164 -2.98 -9.50 -10.50
N ASN A 165 -3.53 -10.53 -9.88
CA ASN A 165 -4.93 -10.89 -9.95
C ASN A 165 -5.69 -10.83 -8.62
N ARG A 166 -5.11 -10.20 -7.58
CA ARG A 166 -5.84 -9.89 -6.35
C ARG A 166 -6.94 -8.86 -6.62
N GLU A 167 -8.03 -8.98 -5.89
CA GLU A 167 -9.17 -8.07 -5.92
C GLU A 167 -9.22 -7.28 -4.60
N PRO A 168 -8.60 -6.09 -4.53
CA PRO A 168 -8.48 -5.34 -3.27
C PRO A 168 -9.82 -5.07 -2.58
N ASP A 169 -10.85 -4.75 -3.34
CA ASP A 169 -12.18 -4.49 -2.80
C ASP A 169 -12.85 -5.74 -2.21
N ARG A 170 -12.61 -6.91 -2.81
CA ARG A 170 -13.07 -8.19 -2.28
C ARG A 170 -12.35 -8.53 -0.98
N LEU A 171 -11.03 -8.40 -0.95
CA LEU A 171 -10.22 -8.63 0.26
C LEU A 171 -10.68 -7.76 1.42
N LEU A 172 -10.97 -6.47 1.16
CA LEU A 172 -11.47 -5.54 2.16
C LEU A 172 -12.83 -5.97 2.71
N ARG A 173 -13.79 -6.34 1.84
CA ARG A 173 -15.11 -6.82 2.27
C ARG A 173 -15.02 -8.11 3.07
N GLU A 174 -14.22 -9.07 2.63
CA GLU A 174 -14.00 -10.35 3.32
C GLU A 174 -13.35 -10.15 4.69
N ALA A 175 -12.48 -9.14 4.83
CA ALA A 175 -11.91 -8.72 6.10
C ALA A 175 -12.88 -7.90 6.98
N GLY A 176 -14.11 -7.61 6.50
CA GLY A 176 -15.15 -6.93 7.23
C GLY A 176 -15.06 -5.40 7.22
N PHE A 177 -14.36 -4.83 6.25
CA PHE A 177 -14.40 -3.39 5.99
C PHE A 177 -15.66 -2.99 5.21
N ARG A 178 -16.23 -1.83 5.55
CA ARG A 178 -17.25 -1.17 4.75
C ARG A 178 -16.57 -0.19 3.80
N ILE A 179 -16.66 -0.46 2.50
CA ILE A 179 -16.10 0.42 1.49
C ILE A 179 -17.01 1.63 1.32
N GLU A 180 -16.49 2.83 1.60
CA GLU A 180 -17.21 4.10 1.45
C GLU A 180 -17.04 4.69 0.05
N ARG A 181 -15.84 4.54 -0.51
CA ARG A 181 -15.51 4.98 -1.86
C ARG A 181 -14.65 3.93 -2.56
N LEU A 182 -14.97 3.66 -3.82
CA LEU A 182 -14.20 2.76 -4.68
C LEU A 182 -14.17 3.30 -6.10
N ASP A 183 -13.00 3.67 -6.56
CA ASP A 183 -12.72 3.98 -7.96
C ASP A 183 -11.88 2.82 -8.54
N ARG A 184 -12.23 2.36 -9.75
CA ARG A 184 -11.41 1.45 -10.55
C ARG A 184 -10.97 2.19 -11.79
N PHE A 185 -9.68 2.19 -12.10
CA PHE A 185 -9.13 2.97 -13.19
C PHE A 185 -7.83 2.35 -13.70
N GLU A 186 -7.39 2.81 -14.86
CA GLU A 186 -6.10 2.44 -15.44
C GLU A 186 -5.18 3.67 -15.48
N VAL A 187 -3.87 3.46 -15.31
CA VAL A 187 -2.85 4.46 -15.59
C VAL A 187 -2.04 4.05 -16.82
N PRO A 188 -1.34 4.99 -17.49
CA PRO A 188 -0.53 4.67 -18.66
C PRO A 188 0.51 3.58 -18.37
N GLY A 189 0.59 2.58 -19.25
CA GLY A 189 1.53 1.47 -19.14
C GLY A 189 0.95 0.13 -19.57
N PRO A 190 1.65 -0.99 -19.31
CA PRO A 190 1.17 -2.32 -19.64
C PRO A 190 -0.12 -2.64 -18.86
N ARG A 191 -1.25 -2.78 -19.56
CA ARG A 191 -2.58 -2.94 -18.95
C ARG A 191 -2.69 -4.07 -17.93
N VAL A 192 -1.86 -5.13 -18.09
CA VAL A 192 -1.82 -6.27 -17.15
C VAL A 192 -1.34 -5.91 -15.74
N ILE A 193 -0.64 -4.78 -15.57
CA ILE A 193 -0.16 -4.29 -14.28
C ILE A 193 -0.67 -2.88 -13.93
N MET A 194 -1.43 -2.24 -14.81
CA MET A 194 -1.87 -0.86 -14.62
C MET A 194 -3.36 -0.71 -14.30
N SER A 195 -4.02 -1.80 -13.90
CA SER A 195 -5.38 -1.76 -13.37
C SER A 195 -5.33 -1.46 -11.87
N LEU A 196 -5.89 -0.33 -11.46
CA LEU A 196 -5.80 0.20 -10.11
C LEU A 196 -7.17 0.32 -9.44
N TYR A 197 -7.15 0.16 -8.13
CA TYR A 197 -8.27 0.34 -7.21
C TYR A 197 -7.88 1.42 -6.20
N GLY A 198 -8.67 2.46 -6.09
CA GLY A 198 -8.43 3.53 -5.12
C GLY A 198 -9.69 3.88 -4.35
N GLY A 199 -9.55 4.16 -3.06
CA GLY A 199 -10.73 4.47 -2.28
C GLY A 199 -10.49 4.59 -0.79
N THR A 200 -11.61 4.55 -0.06
CA THR A 200 -11.66 4.58 1.40
C THR A 200 -12.61 3.52 1.93
N ALA A 201 -12.27 2.96 3.08
CA ALA A 201 -13.11 2.02 3.82
C ALA A 201 -13.06 2.32 5.32
N THR A 202 -14.07 1.85 6.06
CA THR A 202 -14.18 2.00 7.52
C THR A 202 -14.36 0.65 8.19
N VAL A 203 -14.08 0.58 9.49
CA VAL A 203 -14.29 -0.61 10.32
C VAL A 203 -15.64 -0.60 10.99
#